data_200d54c89f4c489bb0dae02cd7b48156
#
_entry.id   200d54c89f4c489bb0dae02cd7b48156
#
_cell.length_a   1.000
_cell.length_b   1.000
_cell.length_c   1.000
_cell.angle_alpha   90.00
_cell.angle_beta   90.00
_cell.angle_gamma   90.00
#
_symmetry.space_group_name_H-M   'P 1'
#
loop_
_entity.id
_entity.type
_entity.pdbx_description
1 polymer ?
#
loop_
_entity_poly.entity_id
_entity_poly.type
_entity_poly.pdbx_seq_one_letter_code
_entity_poly.pdbx_strand_id
1 'polypeptide(L)'
;PTPTPDCSLISINNFRVASSQNHVDDDNVRAEVRNDNPMPMTLTGTTFSWTNPYGRGIDWMAFGGNTYYGGNSYNSPTVVSDSNIELPATTTYTWDTDFTGWDYPMYGSYELSLAFESGPYLCEITDSMEQGTPTATLTPTVTRTPSNTPSPTQTFTPSPTPDCEDIVAGNPYSASSGNNRDNIMMQVTNNNPQPIQLTF
;
A
#
# COMPACT_ATOMS: atom_id res chain seq x y z
N PRO A 1 -39.63 -17.44 15.87
CA PRO A 1 -39.36 -16.41 14.89
C PRO A 1 -37.89 -16.52 14.44
N THR A 2 -37.66 -16.50 13.15
CA THR A 2 -36.30 -16.44 12.60
C THR A 2 -35.72 -15.08 12.97
N PRO A 3 -34.52 -15.00 13.53
CA PRO A 3 -33.94 -13.72 13.87
C PRO A 3 -33.72 -12.89 12.57
N THR A 4 -33.96 -11.60 12.67
CA THR A 4 -33.71 -10.64 11.58
C THR A 4 -32.27 -10.17 11.70
N PRO A 5 -31.48 -10.14 10.61
CA PRO A 5 -30.14 -9.59 10.67
C PRO A 5 -30.15 -8.10 10.97
N ASP A 6 -29.18 -7.65 11.73
CA ASP A 6 -28.94 -6.24 12.03
C ASP A 6 -27.65 -5.80 11.30
N CYS A 7 -27.78 -4.89 10.35
CA CYS A 7 -26.65 -4.39 9.57
C CYS A 7 -25.61 -3.66 10.42
N SER A 8 -26.01 -3.10 11.58
CA SER A 8 -25.05 -2.46 12.50
C SER A 8 -24.13 -3.45 13.21
N LEU A 9 -24.44 -4.74 13.13
CA LEU A 9 -23.61 -5.83 13.66
C LEU A 9 -22.63 -6.42 12.61
N ILE A 10 -22.56 -5.82 11.42
CA ILE A 10 -21.52 -6.12 10.45
C ILE A 10 -20.61 -4.89 10.36
N SER A 11 -19.30 -5.11 10.46
CA SER A 11 -18.33 -4.00 10.47
C SER A 11 -17.10 -4.32 9.63
N ILE A 12 -16.56 -3.27 8.99
CA ILE A 12 -15.22 -3.27 8.42
C ILE A 12 -14.28 -2.67 9.46
N ASN A 13 -13.18 -3.33 9.73
CA ASN A 13 -12.17 -2.89 10.67
C ASN A 13 -10.79 -3.05 10.04
N ASN A 14 -9.81 -2.34 10.59
CA ASN A 14 -8.40 -2.51 10.22
C ASN A 14 -8.17 -2.42 8.69
N PHE A 15 -8.92 -1.52 8.04
CA PHE A 15 -8.79 -1.27 6.61
C PHE A 15 -7.46 -0.54 6.37
N ARG A 16 -6.55 -1.17 5.63
CA ARG A 16 -5.17 -0.70 5.47
C ARG A 16 -4.51 -1.24 4.22
N VAL A 17 -3.47 -0.55 3.77
CA VAL A 17 -2.45 -1.15 2.91
C VAL A 17 -1.67 -2.17 3.74
N ALA A 18 -1.53 -3.37 3.25
CA ALA A 18 -0.83 -4.46 3.93
C ALA A 18 0.36 -4.91 3.07
N SER A 19 1.54 -4.98 3.68
CA SER A 19 2.67 -5.68 3.06
C SER A 19 2.42 -7.19 3.13
N SER A 20 2.64 -7.90 2.03
CA SER A 20 2.65 -9.35 2.09
C SER A 20 3.88 -9.80 2.90
N GLN A 21 3.70 -10.74 3.83
CA GLN A 21 4.78 -11.20 4.74
C GLN A 21 5.96 -11.88 4.01
N ASN A 22 5.85 -12.15 2.73
CA ASN A 22 6.85 -12.88 1.94
C ASN A 22 7.40 -12.13 0.73
N HIS A 23 6.87 -10.97 0.42
CA HIS A 23 7.35 -10.10 -0.63
C HIS A 23 7.47 -8.68 -0.08
N VAL A 24 8.48 -7.97 -0.53
CA VAL A 24 8.78 -6.58 -0.15
C VAL A 24 7.70 -5.62 -0.72
N ASP A 25 6.67 -6.18 -1.31
CA ASP A 25 5.65 -5.53 -2.10
C ASP A 25 4.48 -5.11 -1.21
N ASP A 26 4.38 -3.82 -0.93
CA ASP A 26 3.26 -3.17 -0.23
C ASP A 26 2.09 -2.94 -1.23
N ASP A 27 1.69 -3.97 -1.96
CA ASP A 27 0.69 -3.85 -3.04
C ASP A 27 -0.69 -4.46 -2.72
N ASN A 28 -0.86 -4.96 -1.50
CA ASN A 28 -2.14 -5.48 -1.03
C ASN A 28 -2.90 -4.46 -0.18
N VAL A 29 -4.21 -4.43 -0.35
CA VAL A 29 -5.13 -3.73 0.55
C VAL A 29 -5.97 -4.76 1.28
N ARG A 30 -6.08 -4.63 2.62
CA ARG A 30 -6.76 -5.57 3.51
C ARG A 30 -7.75 -4.90 4.42
N ALA A 31 -8.80 -5.64 4.74
CA ALA A 31 -9.76 -5.29 5.78
C ALA A 31 -10.16 -6.53 6.59
N GLU A 32 -10.50 -6.34 7.84
CA GLU A 32 -11.16 -7.34 8.67
C GLU A 32 -12.65 -7.07 8.65
N VAL A 33 -13.43 -8.05 8.21
CA VAL A 33 -14.89 -7.95 8.16
C VAL A 33 -15.48 -8.86 9.21
N ARG A 34 -16.19 -8.27 10.17
CA ARG A 34 -16.76 -8.97 11.30
C ARG A 34 -18.28 -9.03 11.22
N ASN A 35 -18.84 -10.22 11.43
CA ASN A 35 -20.27 -10.45 11.59
C ASN A 35 -20.57 -10.79 13.06
N ASP A 36 -21.16 -9.87 13.79
CA ASP A 36 -21.64 -10.08 15.16
C ASP A 36 -23.12 -10.53 15.23
N ASN A 37 -23.76 -10.72 14.07
CA ASN A 37 -25.09 -11.31 14.03
C ASN A 37 -25.07 -12.78 14.52
N PRO A 38 -26.18 -13.25 15.13
CA PRO A 38 -26.33 -14.65 15.54
C PRO A 38 -26.60 -15.61 14.36
N MET A 39 -26.57 -15.11 13.14
CA MET A 39 -26.79 -15.85 11.90
C MET A 39 -25.72 -15.56 10.86
N PRO A 40 -25.49 -16.47 9.91
CA PRO A 40 -24.58 -16.21 8.81
C PRO A 40 -25.14 -15.15 7.86
N MET A 41 -24.24 -14.43 7.20
CA MET A 41 -24.50 -13.48 6.13
C MET A 41 -23.71 -13.91 4.89
N THR A 42 -24.26 -13.69 3.71
CA THR A 42 -23.57 -14.04 2.45
C THR A 42 -23.09 -12.78 1.77
N LEU A 43 -21.80 -12.68 1.49
CA LEU A 43 -21.24 -11.62 0.65
C LEU A 43 -21.75 -11.84 -0.77
N THR A 44 -22.51 -10.88 -1.29
CA THR A 44 -23.09 -10.93 -2.64
C THR A 44 -22.46 -9.91 -3.58
N GLY A 45 -21.87 -8.84 -3.04
CA GLY A 45 -21.28 -7.81 -3.87
C GLY A 45 -20.11 -7.10 -3.20
N THR A 46 -19.18 -6.61 -4.03
CA THR A 46 -18.06 -5.77 -3.63
C THR A 46 -17.94 -4.62 -4.61
N THR A 47 -17.83 -3.39 -4.09
CA THR A 47 -17.37 -2.23 -4.85
C THR A 47 -16.10 -1.73 -4.20
N PHE A 48 -15.02 -1.70 -4.96
CA PHE A 48 -13.76 -1.19 -4.48
C PHE A 48 -13.25 -0.06 -5.37
N SER A 49 -13.08 1.11 -4.76
CA SER A 49 -12.59 2.34 -5.41
C SER A 49 -11.19 2.65 -4.93
N TRP A 50 -10.34 3.11 -5.83
CA TRP A 50 -9.01 3.57 -5.48
C TRP A 50 -8.55 4.71 -6.37
N THR A 51 -7.72 5.57 -5.81
CA THR A 51 -6.97 6.58 -6.57
C THR A 51 -5.50 6.23 -6.47
N ASN A 52 -4.94 5.68 -7.54
CA ASN A 52 -3.53 5.29 -7.58
C ASN A 52 -2.83 6.05 -8.70
N PRO A 53 -1.77 6.83 -8.41
CA PRO A 53 -1.06 7.62 -9.41
C PRO A 53 -0.28 6.78 -10.43
N TYR A 54 -0.11 5.48 -10.19
CA TYR A 54 0.72 4.61 -11.02
C TYR A 54 -0.05 3.79 -12.05
N GLY A 55 -1.37 4.01 -12.21
CA GLY A 55 -2.18 3.33 -13.22
C GLY A 55 -2.29 1.82 -13.01
N ARG A 56 -2.23 1.36 -11.77
CA ARG A 56 -2.35 -0.06 -11.43
C ARG A 56 -3.79 -0.54 -11.52
N GLY A 57 -3.97 -1.80 -11.85
CA GLY A 57 -5.23 -2.50 -11.80
C GLY A 57 -5.27 -3.51 -10.66
N ILE A 58 -6.46 -3.97 -10.32
CA ILE A 58 -6.64 -5.09 -9.39
C ILE A 58 -6.36 -6.39 -10.11
N ASP A 59 -5.51 -7.23 -9.53
CA ASP A 59 -5.24 -8.59 -10.03
C ASP A 59 -6.29 -9.57 -9.51
N TRP A 60 -6.53 -9.58 -8.21
CA TRP A 60 -7.55 -10.43 -7.61
C TRP A 60 -8.14 -9.81 -6.33
N MET A 61 -9.32 -10.34 -5.93
CA MET A 61 -9.94 -10.09 -4.63
C MET A 61 -10.33 -11.42 -3.98
N ALA A 62 -10.14 -11.51 -2.68
CA ALA A 62 -10.51 -12.67 -1.87
C ALA A 62 -11.27 -12.27 -0.61
N PHE A 63 -12.09 -13.19 -0.11
CA PHE A 63 -12.81 -13.05 1.14
C PHE A 63 -12.76 -14.37 1.93
N GLY A 64 -12.28 -14.32 3.17
CA GLY A 64 -12.09 -15.51 3.99
C GLY A 64 -11.17 -16.55 3.35
N GLY A 65 -10.19 -16.11 2.55
CA GLY A 65 -9.27 -16.98 1.81
C GLY A 65 -9.82 -17.54 0.49
N ASN A 66 -11.06 -17.23 0.13
CA ASN A 66 -11.65 -17.64 -1.15
C ASN A 66 -11.54 -16.49 -2.17
N THR A 67 -10.78 -16.71 -3.25
CA THR A 67 -10.71 -15.78 -4.36
C THR A 67 -12.02 -15.81 -5.14
N TYR A 68 -12.66 -14.65 -5.28
CA TYR A 68 -13.93 -14.51 -6.00
C TYR A 68 -13.85 -13.57 -7.20
N TYR A 69 -12.74 -12.86 -7.34
CA TYR A 69 -12.42 -12.04 -8.48
C TYR A 69 -10.97 -12.29 -8.91
N GLY A 70 -10.74 -12.43 -10.20
CA GLY A 70 -9.42 -12.51 -10.80
C GLY A 70 -9.53 -12.03 -12.24
N GLY A 71 -8.85 -10.94 -12.60
CA GLY A 71 -9.07 -10.42 -13.93
C GLY A 71 -8.48 -9.09 -14.33
N ASN A 72 -7.47 -8.57 -13.64
CA ASN A 72 -6.73 -7.36 -14.03
C ASN A 72 -7.64 -6.15 -14.37
N SER A 73 -8.47 -5.69 -13.44
CA SER A 73 -9.27 -4.49 -13.65
C SER A 73 -8.44 -3.23 -13.41
N TYR A 74 -8.37 -2.38 -14.42
CA TYR A 74 -7.77 -1.05 -14.34
C TYR A 74 -8.81 0.06 -14.11
N ASN A 75 -10.08 -0.31 -13.96
CA ASN A 75 -11.16 0.64 -13.72
C ASN A 75 -11.43 0.79 -12.23
N SER A 76 -11.39 2.01 -11.75
CA SER A 76 -11.87 2.37 -10.41
C SER A 76 -13.19 3.15 -10.55
N PRO A 77 -14.27 2.73 -9.89
CA PRO A 77 -14.38 1.52 -9.06
C PRO A 77 -14.37 0.22 -9.86
N THR A 78 -13.88 -0.86 -9.24
CA THR A 78 -14.16 -2.23 -9.69
C THR A 78 -15.37 -2.74 -8.92
N VAL A 79 -16.36 -3.24 -9.65
CA VAL A 79 -17.60 -3.78 -9.08
C VAL A 79 -17.66 -5.28 -9.39
N VAL A 80 -17.86 -6.08 -8.35
CA VAL A 80 -18.03 -7.53 -8.45
C VAL A 80 -19.38 -7.89 -7.85
N SER A 81 -20.20 -8.60 -8.59
CA SER A 81 -21.47 -9.15 -8.15
C SER A 81 -21.39 -10.68 -8.03
N ASP A 82 -22.36 -11.28 -7.34
CA ASP A 82 -22.52 -12.73 -7.24
C ASP A 82 -21.34 -13.48 -6.57
N SER A 83 -20.68 -12.87 -5.58
CA SER A 83 -19.55 -13.48 -4.86
C SER A 83 -19.94 -14.75 -4.10
N ASN A 84 -21.14 -14.81 -3.53
CA ASN A 84 -21.76 -15.96 -2.84
C ASN A 84 -20.85 -16.64 -1.78
N ILE A 85 -20.15 -15.83 -0.95
CA ILE A 85 -19.30 -16.35 0.12
C ILE A 85 -19.98 -16.13 1.47
N GLU A 86 -20.19 -17.20 2.21
CA GLU A 86 -20.78 -17.13 3.55
C GLU A 86 -19.78 -16.57 4.56
N LEU A 87 -20.20 -15.56 5.32
CA LEU A 87 -19.57 -15.05 6.52
C LEU A 87 -20.34 -15.61 7.72
N PRO A 88 -19.83 -16.62 8.44
CA PRO A 88 -20.56 -17.27 9.53
C PRO A 88 -20.90 -16.29 10.66
N ALA A 89 -21.89 -16.69 11.47
CA ALA A 89 -22.26 -15.94 12.67
C ALA A 89 -21.05 -15.77 13.61
N THR A 90 -20.93 -14.60 14.23
CA THR A 90 -19.90 -14.26 15.23
C THR A 90 -18.46 -14.50 14.78
N THR A 91 -18.20 -14.35 13.46
CA THR A 91 -16.91 -14.65 12.83
C THR A 91 -16.32 -13.39 12.18
N THR A 92 -15.00 -13.39 12.09
CA THR A 92 -14.23 -12.36 11.34
C THR A 92 -13.52 -13.03 10.17
N TYR A 93 -13.69 -12.46 8.97
CA TYR A 93 -12.95 -12.83 7.76
C TYR A 93 -12.05 -11.68 7.31
N THR A 94 -10.96 -12.03 6.65
CA THR A 94 -10.15 -11.05 5.93
C THR A 94 -10.72 -10.86 4.53
N TRP A 95 -10.97 -9.61 4.16
CA TRP A 95 -11.08 -9.20 2.78
C TRP A 95 -9.69 -8.74 2.32
N ASP A 96 -9.27 -9.18 1.13
CA ASP A 96 -7.94 -8.94 0.62
C ASP A 96 -7.99 -8.69 -0.88
N THR A 97 -7.19 -7.75 -1.38
CA THR A 97 -7.02 -7.50 -2.81
C THR A 97 -5.56 -7.23 -3.12
N ASP A 98 -5.15 -7.68 -4.29
CA ASP A 98 -3.81 -7.50 -4.83
C ASP A 98 -3.86 -6.60 -6.07
N PHE A 99 -2.80 -5.82 -6.27
CA PHE A 99 -2.67 -4.93 -7.42
C PHE A 99 -1.61 -5.45 -8.40
N THR A 100 -1.86 -5.22 -9.69
CA THR A 100 -0.90 -5.58 -10.73
C THR A 100 0.38 -4.75 -10.62
N GLY A 101 1.53 -5.40 -10.75
CA GLY A 101 2.85 -4.74 -10.78
C GLY A 101 3.63 -4.95 -9.50
N TRP A 102 4.91 -4.58 -9.51
CA TRP A 102 5.88 -4.88 -8.46
C TRP A 102 6.44 -3.58 -7.86
N ASP A 103 6.68 -3.56 -6.54
CA ASP A 103 7.58 -2.64 -5.82
C ASP A 103 7.24 -1.13 -5.81
N TYR A 104 5.96 -0.73 -5.83
CA TYR A 104 5.64 0.68 -5.66
C TYR A 104 4.76 0.92 -4.43
N PRO A 105 5.05 1.96 -3.65
CA PRO A 105 4.22 2.28 -2.49
C PRO A 105 2.80 2.64 -2.91
N MET A 106 1.84 2.09 -2.18
CA MET A 106 0.41 2.22 -2.41
C MET A 106 -0.14 3.50 -1.75
N TYR A 107 0.22 4.67 -2.29
CA TYR A 107 -0.35 5.95 -1.84
C TYR A 107 -1.68 6.23 -2.54
N GLY A 108 -2.60 6.88 -1.85
CA GLY A 108 -3.88 7.29 -2.40
C GLY A 108 -5.05 7.03 -1.48
N SER A 109 -6.24 7.27 -2.01
CA SER A 109 -7.51 7.05 -1.33
C SER A 109 -8.07 5.70 -1.75
N TYR A 110 -8.65 5.01 -0.79
CA TYR A 110 -9.28 3.71 -0.99
C TYR A 110 -10.64 3.70 -0.31
N GLU A 111 -11.64 3.13 -0.98
CA GLU A 111 -12.97 2.91 -0.44
C GLU A 111 -13.44 1.50 -0.74
N LEU A 112 -13.93 0.80 0.26
CA LEU A 112 -14.46 -0.54 0.17
C LEU A 112 -15.94 -0.54 0.59
N SER A 113 -16.82 -0.96 -0.30
CA SER A 113 -18.23 -1.23 -0.01
C SER A 113 -18.53 -2.71 -0.23
N LEU A 114 -19.14 -3.34 0.76
CA LEU A 114 -19.49 -4.76 0.76
C LEU A 114 -20.99 -4.92 0.97
N ALA A 115 -21.64 -5.69 0.09
CA ALA A 115 -23.04 -6.05 0.17
C ALA A 115 -23.20 -7.48 0.70
N PHE A 116 -23.99 -7.64 1.75
CA PHE A 116 -24.32 -8.92 2.38
C PHE A 116 -25.81 -9.18 2.36
N GLU A 117 -26.18 -10.43 2.17
CA GLU A 117 -27.57 -10.88 2.22
C GLU A 117 -27.78 -11.98 3.29
N SER A 118 -28.97 -11.98 3.88
CA SER A 118 -29.48 -13.12 4.68
C SER A 118 -30.98 -13.21 4.44
N GLY A 119 -31.39 -14.19 3.61
CA GLY A 119 -32.75 -14.29 3.13
C GLY A 119 -33.19 -13.04 2.33
N PRO A 120 -34.28 -12.35 2.73
CA PRO A 120 -34.72 -11.14 2.01
C PRO A 120 -34.01 -9.83 2.46
N TYR A 121 -33.06 -9.91 3.38
CA TYR A 121 -32.41 -8.75 3.97
C TYR A 121 -31.09 -8.48 3.30
N LEU A 122 -30.87 -7.22 2.92
CA LEU A 122 -29.64 -6.71 2.33
C LEU A 122 -28.97 -5.73 3.32
N CYS A 123 -27.69 -5.91 3.55
CA CYS A 123 -26.84 -5.00 4.32
C CYS A 123 -25.69 -4.52 3.45
N GLU A 124 -25.50 -3.22 3.37
CA GLU A 124 -24.33 -2.61 2.73
C GLU A 124 -23.51 -1.87 3.77
N ILE A 125 -22.21 -2.16 3.82
CA ILE A 125 -21.26 -1.51 4.72
C ILE A 125 -20.12 -0.92 3.90
N THR A 126 -19.66 0.26 4.29
CA THR A 126 -18.59 0.97 3.57
C THR A 126 -17.58 1.49 4.57
N ASP A 127 -16.29 1.41 4.20
CA ASP A 127 -15.20 2.06 4.90
C ASP A 127 -14.22 2.67 3.90
N SER A 128 -13.47 3.67 4.34
CA SER A 128 -12.50 4.39 3.51
C SER A 128 -11.22 4.68 4.26
N MET A 129 -10.11 4.74 3.54
CA MET A 129 -8.82 5.12 4.08
C MET A 129 -8.02 5.98 3.12
N GLU A 130 -7.13 6.80 3.68
CA GLU A 130 -6.12 7.57 2.97
C GLU A 130 -4.73 7.06 3.34
N GLN A 131 -4.01 6.55 2.37
CA GLN A 131 -2.59 6.24 2.52
C GLN A 131 -1.76 7.43 2.05
N GLY A 132 -1.29 8.24 2.99
CA GLY A 132 -0.53 9.46 2.69
C GLY A 132 0.86 9.15 2.13
N THR A 133 1.32 9.98 1.18
CA THR A 133 2.73 10.05 0.82
C THR A 133 3.56 10.41 2.05
N PRO A 134 4.72 9.78 2.33
CA PRO A 134 5.58 10.22 3.41
C PRO A 134 5.96 11.68 3.17
N THR A 135 5.44 12.54 4.03
CA THR A 135 5.86 13.95 4.05
C THR A 135 7.32 13.96 4.46
N ALA A 136 8.18 14.52 3.61
CA ALA A 136 9.56 14.72 3.99
C ALA A 136 9.57 15.48 5.32
N THR A 137 9.97 14.81 6.40
CA THR A 137 10.13 15.45 7.70
C THR A 137 11.27 16.44 7.54
N LEU A 138 10.94 17.74 7.48
CA LEU A 138 11.94 18.77 7.50
C LEU A 138 12.75 18.55 8.79
N THR A 139 13.99 18.10 8.63
CA THR A 139 14.92 18.04 9.76
C THR A 139 14.94 19.42 10.38
N PRO A 140 14.64 19.60 11.68
CA PRO A 140 14.62 20.90 12.29
C PRO A 140 15.98 21.54 12.07
N THR A 141 16.00 22.61 11.27
CA THR A 141 17.17 23.46 11.15
C THR A 141 17.41 24.03 12.55
N VAL A 142 18.51 23.65 13.17
CA VAL A 142 18.89 24.20 14.48
C VAL A 142 19.14 25.69 14.27
N THR A 143 18.11 26.49 14.52
CA THR A 143 18.25 27.93 14.55
C THR A 143 19.11 28.25 15.78
N ARG A 144 20.39 28.48 15.56
CA ARG A 144 21.30 28.96 16.61
C ARG A 144 20.80 30.33 17.06
N THR A 145 20.28 30.40 18.25
CA THR A 145 20.04 31.68 18.92
C THR A 145 21.37 32.44 18.93
N PRO A 146 21.44 33.67 18.43
CA PRO A 146 22.69 34.42 18.42
C PRO A 146 23.15 34.63 19.89
N SER A 147 24.20 33.96 20.28
CA SER A 147 24.91 34.25 21.53
C SER A 147 25.82 35.44 21.24
N ASN A 148 25.61 36.55 21.96
CA ASN A 148 26.40 37.76 21.85
C ASN A 148 27.80 37.64 22.50
N THR A 149 28.38 36.47 22.52
CA THR A 149 29.77 36.27 22.95
C THR A 149 30.65 36.38 21.69
N PRO A 150 31.59 37.33 21.64
CA PRO A 150 32.52 37.40 20.51
C PRO A 150 33.39 36.14 20.54
N SER A 151 33.08 35.19 19.66
CA SER A 151 33.90 34.00 19.40
C SER A 151 35.04 34.37 18.47
N PRO A 152 36.24 33.82 18.65
CA PRO A 152 37.37 34.08 17.76
C PRO A 152 36.98 33.68 16.33
N THR A 153 37.34 34.52 15.37
CA THR A 153 37.12 34.36 13.94
C THR A 153 37.64 32.98 13.51
N GLN A 154 36.73 32.02 13.27
CA GLN A 154 37.14 30.75 12.67
C GLN A 154 37.45 31.00 11.18
N THR A 155 38.68 30.75 10.80
CA THR A 155 39.07 30.68 9.40
C THR A 155 38.32 29.49 8.79
N PHE A 156 37.39 29.77 7.87
CA PHE A 156 36.68 28.73 7.14
C PHE A 156 37.70 28.00 6.25
N THR A 157 37.97 26.76 6.57
CA THR A 157 38.55 25.82 5.61
C THR A 157 37.49 25.57 4.55
N PRO A 158 37.74 25.86 3.24
CA PRO A 158 36.74 25.56 2.21
C PRO A 158 36.39 24.09 2.29
N SER A 159 35.10 23.78 2.38
CA SER A 159 34.62 22.41 2.23
C SER A 159 35.01 21.91 0.84
N PRO A 160 35.63 20.74 0.70
CA PRO A 160 36.00 20.24 -0.60
C PRO A 160 34.74 20.12 -1.48
N THR A 161 34.79 20.76 -2.64
CA THR A 161 33.76 20.61 -3.67
C THR A 161 33.75 19.14 -4.09
N PRO A 162 32.58 18.47 -4.18
CA PRO A 162 32.53 17.11 -4.69
C PRO A 162 33.14 17.03 -6.09
N ASP A 163 34.01 16.04 -6.31
CA ASP A 163 34.64 15.80 -7.60
C ASP A 163 33.88 14.70 -8.35
N CYS A 164 33.41 15.00 -9.56
CA CYS A 164 32.75 14.01 -10.39
C CYS A 164 33.68 12.89 -10.85
N GLU A 165 35.00 13.11 -10.86
CA GLU A 165 36.00 12.11 -11.20
C GLU A 165 36.13 11.02 -10.11
N ASP A 166 35.72 11.34 -8.89
CA ASP A 166 35.65 10.39 -7.78
C ASP A 166 34.40 9.51 -7.79
N ILE A 167 33.54 9.63 -8.82
CA ILE A 167 32.42 8.74 -9.05
C ILE A 167 32.83 7.73 -10.12
N VAL A 168 32.97 6.48 -9.71
CA VAL A 168 33.39 5.41 -10.62
C VAL A 168 32.22 4.50 -10.94
N ALA A 169 31.88 4.44 -12.23
CA ALA A 169 30.92 3.47 -12.75
C ALA A 169 31.64 2.17 -13.11
N GLY A 170 31.20 1.07 -12.54
CA GLY A 170 31.70 -0.27 -12.90
C GLY A 170 31.18 -0.73 -14.26
N ASN A 171 31.71 -1.84 -14.74
CA ASN A 171 31.20 -2.44 -15.98
C ASN A 171 29.75 -2.93 -15.78
N PRO A 172 28.84 -2.65 -16.71
CA PRO A 172 27.50 -3.22 -16.66
C PRO A 172 27.56 -4.75 -16.82
N TYR A 173 26.75 -5.46 -16.05
CA TYR A 173 26.60 -6.91 -16.15
C TYR A 173 25.12 -7.30 -16.17
N SER A 174 24.81 -8.39 -16.84
CA SER A 174 23.46 -8.94 -16.82
C SER A 174 23.28 -9.82 -15.59
N ALA A 175 22.28 -9.52 -14.76
CA ALA A 175 21.86 -10.39 -13.68
C ALA A 175 20.57 -11.11 -14.11
N SER A 176 20.67 -12.39 -14.42
CA SER A 176 19.52 -13.24 -14.65
C SER A 176 19.03 -13.76 -13.30
N SER A 177 17.91 -13.26 -12.80
CA SER A 177 17.11 -13.94 -11.80
C SER A 177 16.02 -14.75 -12.50
N GLY A 178 15.82 -15.99 -12.10
CA GLY A 178 15.13 -17.09 -12.78
C GLY A 178 13.74 -16.92 -13.39
N ASN A 179 13.29 -15.73 -13.73
CA ASN A 179 12.00 -15.46 -14.37
C ASN A 179 12.13 -14.58 -15.62
N ASN A 180 13.00 -14.96 -16.57
CA ASN A 180 13.07 -14.36 -17.92
C ASN A 180 13.11 -12.82 -17.99
N ARG A 181 13.69 -12.15 -17.02
CA ARG A 181 13.96 -10.71 -17.07
C ARG A 181 15.44 -10.46 -17.12
N ASP A 182 15.94 -10.04 -18.28
CA ASP A 182 17.32 -9.61 -18.43
C ASP A 182 17.49 -8.22 -17.81
N ASN A 183 17.90 -8.19 -16.56
CA ASN A 183 18.24 -6.93 -15.90
C ASN A 183 19.72 -6.60 -16.20
N ILE A 184 19.96 -5.39 -16.65
CA ILE A 184 21.32 -4.84 -16.72
C ILE A 184 21.56 -4.08 -15.41
N MET A 185 22.58 -4.50 -14.69
CA MET A 185 23.02 -3.87 -13.45
C MET A 185 24.39 -3.24 -13.62
N MET A 186 24.62 -2.16 -12.92
CA MET A 186 25.91 -1.48 -12.87
C MET A 186 26.18 -1.02 -11.44
N GLN A 187 27.35 -1.27 -10.95
CA GLN A 187 27.80 -0.74 -9.67
C GLN A 187 28.35 0.67 -9.85
N VAL A 188 27.86 1.61 -9.02
CA VAL A 188 28.41 2.97 -8.96
C VAL A 188 29.02 3.16 -7.57
N THR A 189 30.28 3.56 -7.54
CA THR A 189 31.01 3.81 -6.30
C THR A 189 31.29 5.31 -6.16
N ASN A 190 30.91 5.88 -5.01
CA ASN A 190 31.23 7.25 -4.65
C ASN A 190 32.46 7.26 -3.72
N ASN A 191 33.58 7.75 -4.19
CA ASN A 191 34.81 7.91 -3.42
C ASN A 191 34.96 9.31 -2.80
N ASN A 192 33.98 10.21 -3.02
CA ASN A 192 33.97 11.50 -2.34
C ASN A 192 33.72 11.34 -0.85
N PRO A 193 34.27 12.24 -0.02
CA PRO A 193 34.05 12.22 1.43
C PRO A 193 32.61 12.63 1.84
N GLN A 194 31.80 13.09 0.87
CA GLN A 194 30.41 13.51 1.09
C GLN A 194 29.46 12.68 0.23
N PRO A 195 28.20 12.47 0.71
CA PRO A 195 27.19 11.78 -0.06
C PRO A 195 26.78 12.62 -1.28
N ILE A 196 26.57 11.96 -2.42
CA ILE A 196 26.13 12.55 -3.67
C ILE A 196 24.75 11.98 -4.02
N GLN A 197 23.85 12.86 -4.46
CA GLN A 197 22.54 12.47 -4.97
C GLN A 197 22.62 12.33 -6.49
N LEU A 198 22.24 11.14 -7.00
CA LEU A 198 22.04 10.93 -8.43
C LEU A 198 20.63 11.38 -8.81
N THR A 199 20.50 12.24 -9.81
CA THR A 199 19.24 12.64 -10.42
C THR A 199 19.18 12.06 -11.83
N PHE A 200 18.10 11.34 -12.14
CA PHE A 200 17.85 10.72 -13.44
C PHE A 200 16.73 11.45 -14.16
#